data_833f74fcc0b2c178eb2d9601d18847e9
#
_entry.id   833f74fcc0b2c178eb2d9601d18847e9
#
_cell.length_a   1.000
_cell.length_b   1.000
_cell.length_c   1.000
_cell.angle_alpha   90.00
_cell.angle_beta   90.00
_cell.angle_gamma   90.00
#
_symmetry.space_group_name_H-M   'P 1'
#
loop_
_entity.id
_entity.type
_entity.pdbx_description
1 polymer ?
#
loop_
_entity_poly.entity_id
_entity_poly.type
_entity_poly.pdbx_seq_one_letter_code
_entity_poly.pdbx_strand_id
1 'polypeptide(L)'
;MTATDGPLRTLKSVEGDKKLGRLPVASALRTLDLECDGLNLLREALTGEMARAFAEAVRVMRAAKGRVVVTGIGKSGHVGQKIAATFASTGRPAFFVHPTEASHGDLGMVTADDVLLALSWSGETVELKPLITYSRRYNVPLIAITSRSESALGQHSDIVLELPRAKEACPHGLAPTTSTTMQLALGDCLAIALLEARGFTPQEFKAFHPGGSLGASLKYVADVMHTGERMPIARDTDQMSDALVTMTQKSLGCLGIVDAKGKLVGIVTDGDLRRHMGENLILRRTVDIMTRSPKTVKPGMLASAALEQINASRITALFVVERGKPVGIVHVHDLLRAGVA
;
A
#
# COMPACT_ATOMS: atom_id res chain seq x y z
N MET A 1 -37.85 26.16 -22.05
CA MET A 1 -36.62 26.95 -22.04
C MET A 1 -35.51 26.05 -22.51
N THR A 2 -35.07 26.31 -23.70
CA THR A 2 -34.21 25.48 -24.55
C THR A 2 -32.75 25.54 -24.13
N ALA A 3 -32.15 24.39 -23.89
CA ALA A 3 -30.68 24.23 -23.70
C ALA A 3 -30.00 24.44 -25.06
N THR A 4 -29.11 25.42 -25.14
CA THR A 4 -28.27 25.68 -26.32
C THR A 4 -27.04 24.82 -26.28
N ASP A 5 -27.01 23.83 -27.15
CA ASP A 5 -25.78 23.07 -27.50
C ASP A 5 -24.76 24.01 -28.18
N GLY A 6 -23.65 24.26 -27.52
CA GLY A 6 -22.50 24.92 -28.12
C GLY A 6 -21.76 23.96 -29.04
N PRO A 7 -21.26 24.36 -30.22
CA PRO A 7 -20.64 23.46 -31.17
C PRO A 7 -19.29 22.97 -30.66
N LEU A 8 -19.14 21.67 -30.51
CA LEU A 8 -17.85 20.98 -30.43
C LEU A 8 -17.01 21.37 -31.67
N ARG A 9 -15.95 22.15 -31.48
CA ARG A 9 -14.97 22.43 -32.53
C ARG A 9 -14.36 21.12 -33.00
N THR A 10 -14.82 20.62 -34.11
CA THR A 10 -14.15 19.57 -34.87
C THR A 10 -12.77 20.08 -35.27
N LEU A 11 -11.71 19.54 -34.65
CA LEU A 11 -10.33 19.73 -35.10
C LEU A 11 -10.22 19.16 -36.51
N LYS A 12 -10.18 20.03 -37.51
CA LYS A 12 -9.85 19.65 -38.88
C LYS A 12 -8.46 19.03 -38.87
N SER A 13 -8.36 17.79 -39.30
CA SER A 13 -7.11 17.07 -39.50
C SER A 13 -6.28 17.78 -40.57
N VAL A 14 -5.20 18.42 -40.14
CA VAL A 14 -4.21 19.00 -41.03
C VAL A 14 -3.23 17.86 -41.39
N GLU A 15 -3.06 17.57 -42.68
CA GLU A 15 -2.09 16.57 -43.18
C GLU A 15 -0.62 16.88 -42.78
N GLY A 16 -0.34 18.03 -42.17
CA GLY A 16 0.92 18.37 -41.51
C GLY A 16 1.16 17.70 -40.16
N ASP A 17 0.12 17.10 -39.51
CA ASP A 17 0.15 16.63 -38.12
C ASP A 17 0.91 15.31 -37.90
N LYS A 18 1.14 14.51 -38.94
CA LYS A 18 1.90 13.25 -38.81
C LYS A 18 3.38 13.49 -38.44
N LYS A 19 3.96 14.61 -38.81
CA LYS A 19 5.31 15.01 -38.41
C LYS A 19 5.30 15.67 -37.02
N LEU A 20 4.28 16.50 -36.70
CA LEU A 20 4.11 17.12 -35.39
C LEU A 20 3.79 16.07 -34.30
N GLY A 21 2.96 15.06 -34.60
CA GLY A 21 2.65 14.01 -33.64
C GLY A 21 3.80 13.06 -33.29
N ARG A 22 4.81 12.94 -34.17
CA ARG A 22 6.02 12.13 -33.91
C ARG A 22 7.04 12.81 -33.01
N LEU A 23 7.15 14.12 -33.04
CA LEU A 23 8.13 14.87 -32.26
C LEU A 23 7.91 14.81 -30.73
N PRO A 24 6.69 14.97 -30.21
CA PRO A 24 6.44 14.83 -28.77
C PRO A 24 6.71 13.42 -28.25
N VAL A 25 6.31 12.39 -29.01
CA VAL A 25 6.56 10.98 -28.64
C VAL A 25 8.07 10.67 -28.65
N ALA A 26 8.80 11.12 -29.68
CA ALA A 26 10.26 10.97 -29.73
C ALA A 26 10.95 11.69 -28.57
N SER A 27 10.44 12.87 -28.18
CA SER A 27 10.94 13.59 -27.00
C SER A 27 10.67 12.83 -25.70
N ALA A 28 9.47 12.26 -25.54
CA ALA A 28 9.11 11.44 -24.37
C ALA A 28 9.98 10.19 -24.25
N LEU A 29 10.18 9.45 -25.35
CA LEU A 29 11.04 8.27 -25.37
C LEU A 29 12.48 8.62 -24.97
N ARG A 30 13.06 9.67 -25.57
CA ARG A 30 14.40 10.15 -25.20
C ARG A 30 14.49 10.55 -23.72
N THR A 31 13.45 11.14 -23.14
CA THR A 31 13.40 11.49 -21.73
C THR A 31 13.45 10.22 -20.87
N LEU A 32 12.62 9.24 -21.19
CA LEU A 32 12.59 7.96 -20.48
C LEU A 32 13.94 7.22 -20.59
N ASP A 33 14.56 7.20 -21.78
CA ASP A 33 15.86 6.57 -21.98
C ASP A 33 16.93 7.20 -21.06
N LEU A 34 16.99 8.53 -20.99
CA LEU A 34 17.96 9.25 -20.14
C LEU A 34 17.69 9.02 -18.63
N GLU A 35 16.44 8.96 -18.22
CA GLU A 35 16.09 8.65 -16.83
C GLU A 35 16.42 7.19 -16.48
N CYS A 36 16.17 6.25 -17.39
CA CYS A 36 16.57 4.85 -17.24
C CYS A 36 18.10 4.69 -17.15
N ASP A 37 18.85 5.42 -17.98
CA ASP A 37 20.32 5.44 -17.89
C ASP A 37 20.79 5.93 -16.51
N GLY A 38 20.17 7.00 -15.98
CA GLY A 38 20.45 7.51 -14.64
C GLY A 38 20.18 6.46 -13.55
N LEU A 39 19.05 5.72 -13.64
CA LEU A 39 18.73 4.65 -12.72
C LEU A 39 19.70 3.46 -12.83
N ASN A 40 20.19 3.14 -14.03
CA ASN A 40 21.22 2.12 -14.23
C ASN A 40 22.54 2.53 -13.57
N LEU A 41 22.98 3.77 -13.73
CA LEU A 41 24.15 4.31 -13.04
C LEU A 41 23.98 4.24 -11.51
N LEU A 42 22.80 4.59 -10.99
CA LEU A 42 22.50 4.50 -9.56
C LEU A 42 22.61 3.03 -9.07
N ARG A 43 22.11 2.07 -9.84
CA ARG A 43 22.22 0.65 -9.52
C ARG A 43 23.67 0.19 -9.48
N GLU A 44 24.49 0.62 -10.42
CA GLU A 44 25.92 0.33 -10.44
C GLU A 44 26.62 0.93 -9.22
N ALA A 45 26.34 2.18 -8.86
CA ALA A 45 26.85 2.82 -7.67
C ALA A 45 26.48 2.07 -6.38
N LEU A 46 25.25 1.57 -6.27
CA LEU A 46 24.78 0.77 -5.13
C LEU A 46 25.44 -0.61 -5.04
N THR A 47 25.94 -1.17 -6.14
CA THR A 47 26.72 -2.41 -6.11
C THR A 47 28.23 -2.18 -5.90
N GLY A 48 28.66 -0.92 -5.96
CA GLY A 48 30.06 -0.50 -5.85
C GLY A 48 30.30 0.44 -4.65
N GLU A 49 30.73 1.67 -4.97
CA GLU A 49 31.25 2.64 -3.98
C GLU A 49 30.19 3.10 -2.96
N MET A 50 28.92 3.21 -3.36
CA MET A 50 27.83 3.65 -2.48
C MET A 50 27.35 2.54 -1.52
N ALA A 51 27.62 1.27 -1.78
CA ALA A 51 27.06 0.13 -1.02
C ALA A 51 27.27 0.27 0.49
N ARG A 52 28.49 0.63 0.91
CA ARG A 52 28.83 0.80 2.32
C ARG A 52 28.10 2.00 2.95
N ALA A 53 28.08 3.13 2.26
CA ALA A 53 27.38 4.34 2.74
C ALA A 53 25.87 4.11 2.85
N PHE A 54 25.27 3.40 1.89
CA PHE A 54 23.86 3.03 1.92
C PHE A 54 23.53 2.11 3.11
N ALA A 55 24.30 1.05 3.33
CA ALA A 55 24.12 0.15 4.48
C ALA A 55 24.26 0.91 5.81
N GLU A 56 25.20 1.83 5.91
CA GLU A 56 25.42 2.64 7.10
C GLU A 56 24.27 3.63 7.31
N ALA A 57 23.74 4.27 6.25
CA ALA A 57 22.56 5.12 6.32
C ALA A 57 21.34 4.36 6.86
N VAL A 58 21.08 3.15 6.35
CA VAL A 58 20.00 2.29 6.86
C VAL A 58 20.23 1.93 8.33
N ARG A 59 21.46 1.60 8.73
CA ARG A 59 21.81 1.28 10.11
C ARG A 59 21.53 2.46 11.04
N VAL A 60 21.99 3.67 10.69
CA VAL A 60 21.84 4.89 11.49
C VAL A 60 20.35 5.25 11.59
N MET A 61 19.63 5.27 10.46
CA MET A 61 18.19 5.54 10.48
C MET A 61 17.42 4.51 11.31
N ARG A 62 17.77 3.22 11.26
CA ARG A 62 17.13 2.18 12.06
C ARG A 62 17.38 2.34 13.55
N ALA A 63 18.60 2.72 13.93
CA ALA A 63 19.01 2.86 15.33
C ALA A 63 18.47 4.12 16.01
N ALA A 64 18.11 5.15 15.25
CA ALA A 64 17.60 6.40 15.79
C ALA A 64 16.29 6.20 16.55
N LYS A 65 16.20 6.74 17.76
CA LYS A 65 15.00 6.69 18.62
C LYS A 65 13.91 7.65 18.15
N GLY A 66 14.30 8.75 17.52
CA GLY A 66 13.43 9.78 16.99
C GLY A 66 12.96 9.48 15.56
N ARG A 67 12.85 10.51 14.75
CA ARG A 67 12.27 10.50 13.40
C ARG A 67 13.35 10.71 12.34
N VAL A 68 13.01 10.41 11.09
CA VAL A 68 13.80 10.87 9.93
C VAL A 68 13.25 12.23 9.51
N VAL A 69 14.05 13.27 9.65
CA VAL A 69 13.69 14.62 9.22
C VAL A 69 14.29 14.85 7.83
N VAL A 70 13.41 14.92 6.84
CA VAL A 70 13.82 15.08 5.44
C VAL A 70 13.79 16.56 5.07
N THR A 71 14.77 17.02 4.30
CA THR A 71 14.86 18.43 3.89
C THR A 71 15.44 18.58 2.50
N GLY A 72 15.11 19.69 1.82
CA GLY A 72 15.57 20.02 0.47
C GLY A 72 14.80 21.21 -0.08
N ILE A 73 15.33 21.85 -1.14
CA ILE A 73 14.75 23.02 -1.80
C ILE A 73 14.25 22.69 -3.21
N GLY A 74 13.19 23.35 -3.64
CA GLY A 74 12.64 23.25 -4.99
C GLY A 74 12.24 21.83 -5.34
N LYS A 75 12.70 21.30 -6.49
CA LYS A 75 12.36 19.94 -6.94
C LYS A 75 12.89 18.86 -5.99
N SER A 76 14.10 19.04 -5.44
CA SER A 76 14.61 18.14 -4.39
C SER A 76 13.77 18.18 -3.11
N GLY A 77 13.19 19.36 -2.78
CA GLY A 77 12.25 19.49 -1.66
C GLY A 77 10.95 18.71 -1.89
N HIS A 78 10.35 18.80 -3.08
CA HIS A 78 9.15 18.03 -3.43
C HIS A 78 9.42 16.51 -3.40
N VAL A 79 10.58 16.09 -3.92
CA VAL A 79 11.03 14.69 -3.80
C VAL A 79 11.23 14.31 -2.33
N GLY A 80 11.83 15.18 -1.52
CA GLY A 80 12.01 14.99 -0.08
C GLY A 80 10.69 14.83 0.67
N GLN A 81 9.66 15.62 0.33
CA GLN A 81 8.31 15.46 0.89
C GLN A 81 7.73 14.07 0.58
N LYS A 82 7.87 13.60 -0.67
CA LYS A 82 7.43 12.24 -1.05
C LYS A 82 8.19 11.17 -0.27
N ILE A 83 9.50 11.31 -0.13
CA ILE A 83 10.35 10.38 0.63
C ILE A 83 9.91 10.32 2.10
N ALA A 84 9.67 11.47 2.74
CA ALA A 84 9.19 11.54 4.12
C ALA A 84 7.83 10.82 4.27
N ALA A 85 6.90 11.03 3.34
CA ALA A 85 5.61 10.34 3.32
C ALA A 85 5.79 8.82 3.14
N THR A 86 6.73 8.38 2.29
CA THR A 86 7.03 6.96 2.09
C THR A 86 7.59 6.34 3.37
N PHE A 87 8.55 6.96 4.06
CA PHE A 87 9.05 6.48 5.34
C PHE A 87 7.92 6.33 6.37
N ALA A 88 7.09 7.36 6.53
CA ALA A 88 5.98 7.34 7.47
C ALA A 88 5.00 6.19 7.16
N SER A 89 4.64 6.00 5.90
CA SER A 89 3.71 4.96 5.45
C SER A 89 4.29 3.54 5.55
N THR A 90 5.61 3.40 5.55
CA THR A 90 6.33 2.13 5.71
C THR A 90 6.82 1.87 7.14
N GLY A 91 6.31 2.64 8.11
CA GLY A 91 6.52 2.40 9.53
C GLY A 91 7.76 3.07 10.14
N ARG A 92 8.49 3.89 9.38
CA ARG A 92 9.53 4.75 9.94
C ARG A 92 8.99 6.18 10.13
N PRO A 93 8.77 6.65 11.37
CA PRO A 93 8.30 8.01 11.60
C PRO A 93 9.21 9.03 10.90
N ALA A 94 8.62 9.87 10.07
CA ALA A 94 9.35 10.87 9.30
C ALA A 94 8.46 12.09 9.00
N PHE A 95 9.09 13.25 8.80
CA PHE A 95 8.43 14.45 8.32
C PHE A 95 9.41 15.29 7.50
N PHE A 96 8.87 16.23 6.74
CA PHE A 96 9.65 17.14 5.93
C PHE A 96 9.75 18.51 6.61
N VAL A 97 10.94 19.10 6.63
CA VAL A 97 11.19 20.47 7.07
C VAL A 97 11.75 21.26 5.89
N HIS A 98 11.08 22.36 5.53
CA HIS A 98 11.57 23.24 4.50
C HIS A 98 12.76 24.04 5.05
N PRO A 99 13.92 24.11 4.35
CA PRO A 99 15.12 24.78 4.87
C PRO A 99 14.90 26.24 5.21
N THR A 100 14.07 26.96 4.48
CA THR A 100 13.74 28.35 4.77
C THR A 100 12.98 28.46 6.11
N GLU A 101 11.95 27.65 6.30
CA GLU A 101 11.16 27.62 7.54
C GLU A 101 12.01 27.18 8.75
N ALA A 102 12.96 26.26 8.50
CA ALA A 102 13.96 25.88 9.51
C ALA A 102 14.69 27.10 10.08
N SER A 103 15.04 28.06 9.25
CA SER A 103 15.71 29.30 9.67
C SER A 103 14.80 30.26 10.46
N HIS A 104 13.48 30.03 10.44
CA HIS A 104 12.47 30.85 11.10
C HIS A 104 11.77 30.16 12.28
N GLY A 105 12.36 29.07 12.80
CA GLY A 105 11.89 28.43 14.03
C GLY A 105 11.65 26.93 13.94
N ASP A 106 11.44 26.36 12.71
CA ASP A 106 11.12 24.93 12.58
C ASP A 106 12.30 24.02 12.94
N LEU A 107 13.53 24.54 13.12
CA LEU A 107 14.61 23.78 13.77
C LEU A 107 14.22 23.26 15.17
N GLY A 108 13.29 23.93 15.85
CA GLY A 108 12.75 23.46 17.13
C GLY A 108 11.99 22.12 17.06
N MET A 109 11.62 21.69 15.87
CA MET A 109 11.00 20.37 15.66
C MET A 109 12.03 19.23 15.61
N VAL A 110 13.32 19.55 15.45
CA VAL A 110 14.41 18.57 15.33
C VAL A 110 15.04 18.34 16.69
N THR A 111 15.16 17.08 17.08
CA THR A 111 15.72 16.66 18.38
C THR A 111 17.01 15.86 18.18
N ALA A 112 17.78 15.68 19.25
CA ALA A 112 19.01 14.87 19.23
C ALA A 112 18.75 13.37 18.94
N ASP A 113 17.52 12.90 19.12
CA ASP A 113 17.12 11.52 18.81
C ASP A 113 16.78 11.31 17.33
N ASP A 114 16.64 12.37 16.54
CA ASP A 114 16.28 12.35 15.12
C ASP A 114 17.51 12.10 14.21
N VAL A 115 17.25 11.84 12.93
CA VAL A 115 18.27 11.80 11.86
C VAL A 115 17.84 12.74 10.75
N LEU A 116 18.75 13.59 10.29
CA LEU A 116 18.51 14.48 9.16
C LEU A 116 18.88 13.76 7.85
N LEU A 117 18.00 13.85 6.85
CA LEU A 117 18.24 13.43 5.46
C LEU A 117 18.09 14.66 4.55
N ALA A 118 19.22 15.20 4.07
CA ALA A 118 19.23 16.39 3.25
C ALA A 118 19.44 16.05 1.77
N LEU A 119 18.56 16.58 0.90
CA LEU A 119 18.63 16.40 -0.54
C LEU A 119 19.08 17.72 -1.22
N SER A 120 20.21 17.68 -1.90
CA SER A 120 20.69 18.76 -2.73
C SER A 120 21.61 18.24 -3.83
N TRP A 121 21.21 18.39 -5.10
CA TRP A 121 22.02 17.90 -6.22
C TRP A 121 23.42 18.49 -6.22
N SER A 122 23.55 19.81 -6.12
CA SER A 122 24.85 20.49 -6.07
C SER A 122 25.56 20.37 -4.72
N GLY A 123 24.80 20.13 -3.63
CA GLY A 123 25.30 20.21 -2.28
C GLY A 123 25.67 21.60 -1.77
N GLU A 124 25.47 22.64 -2.60
CA GLU A 124 25.86 24.06 -2.31
C GLU A 124 24.63 24.96 -2.05
N THR A 125 23.47 24.36 -1.76
CA THR A 125 22.23 25.09 -1.45
C THR A 125 22.40 25.89 -0.17
N VAL A 126 22.40 27.22 -0.28
CA VAL A 126 22.72 28.15 0.83
C VAL A 126 21.72 28.00 2.00
N GLU A 127 20.46 27.76 1.68
CA GLU A 127 19.36 27.61 2.65
C GLU A 127 19.51 26.37 3.54
N LEU A 128 20.33 25.39 3.16
CA LEU A 128 20.63 24.24 4.01
C LEU A 128 21.65 24.54 5.12
N LYS A 129 22.38 25.64 5.03
CA LYS A 129 23.44 26.00 5.96
C LYS A 129 22.97 26.05 7.44
N PRO A 130 21.81 26.63 7.79
CA PRO A 130 21.29 26.59 9.16
C PRO A 130 21.06 25.18 9.69
N LEU A 131 20.50 24.28 8.87
CA LEU A 131 20.27 22.87 9.21
C LEU A 131 21.58 22.12 9.41
N ILE A 132 22.57 22.33 8.54
CA ILE A 132 23.92 21.75 8.66
C ILE A 132 24.56 22.22 9.98
N THR A 133 24.53 23.52 10.26
CA THR A 133 25.08 24.08 11.48
C THR A 133 24.38 23.53 12.74
N TYR A 134 23.06 23.40 12.68
CA TYR A 134 22.27 22.82 13.76
C TYR A 134 22.64 21.35 14.02
N SER A 135 22.72 20.54 12.95
CA SER A 135 23.14 19.15 13.04
C SER A 135 24.48 18.99 13.76
N ARG A 136 25.49 19.78 13.38
CA ARG A 136 26.83 19.74 13.99
C ARG A 136 26.80 20.18 15.46
N ARG A 137 26.05 21.25 15.77
CA ARG A 137 25.97 21.81 17.13
C ARG A 137 25.31 20.87 18.12
N TYR A 138 24.26 20.15 17.68
CA TYR A 138 23.46 19.29 18.55
C TYR A 138 23.72 17.78 18.36
N ASN A 139 24.75 17.44 17.59
CA ASN A 139 25.13 16.06 17.27
C ASN A 139 23.97 15.23 16.68
N VAL A 140 23.14 15.86 15.84
CA VAL A 140 22.08 15.17 15.09
C VAL A 140 22.73 14.55 13.85
N PRO A 141 22.66 13.21 13.66
CA PRO A 141 23.24 12.57 12.48
C PRO A 141 22.69 13.17 11.18
N LEU A 142 23.58 13.53 10.26
CA LEU A 142 23.25 14.12 8.97
C LEU A 142 23.65 13.18 7.83
N ILE A 143 22.68 12.80 7.02
CA ILE A 143 22.86 12.00 5.80
C ILE A 143 22.57 12.90 4.61
N ALA A 144 23.50 12.98 3.67
CA ALA A 144 23.33 13.73 2.42
C ALA A 144 22.98 12.83 1.24
N ILE A 145 22.04 13.27 0.41
CA ILE A 145 21.86 12.78 -0.97
C ILE A 145 22.28 13.92 -1.90
N THR A 146 23.44 13.79 -2.52
CA THR A 146 24.05 14.82 -3.37
C THR A 146 24.86 14.17 -4.50
N SER A 147 25.18 14.92 -5.57
CA SER A 147 26.09 14.44 -6.62
C SER A 147 27.55 14.87 -6.40
N ARG A 148 27.85 15.49 -5.23
CA ARG A 148 29.16 16.05 -4.93
C ARG A 148 29.48 15.89 -3.45
N SER A 149 30.31 14.90 -3.13
CA SER A 149 30.78 14.67 -1.76
C SER A 149 31.67 15.80 -1.23
N GLU A 150 32.37 16.50 -2.14
CA GLU A 150 33.20 17.66 -1.82
C GLU A 150 32.44 18.96 -1.56
N SER A 151 31.12 18.98 -1.75
CA SER A 151 30.28 20.16 -1.51
C SER A 151 30.13 20.49 -0.01
N ALA A 152 29.62 21.69 0.27
CA ALA A 152 29.36 22.14 1.64
C ALA A 152 28.46 21.16 2.42
N LEU A 153 27.41 20.61 1.79
CA LEU A 153 26.56 19.59 2.40
C LEU A 153 27.33 18.28 2.62
N GLY A 154 28.06 17.81 1.59
CA GLY A 154 28.80 16.56 1.66
C GLY A 154 29.87 16.54 2.75
N GLN A 155 30.71 17.59 2.81
CA GLN A 155 31.80 17.71 3.79
C GLN A 155 31.32 17.76 5.24
N HIS A 156 30.10 18.26 5.49
CA HIS A 156 29.55 18.37 6.85
C HIS A 156 28.57 17.22 7.20
N SER A 157 28.35 16.27 6.29
CA SER A 157 27.49 15.10 6.54
C SER A 157 28.27 13.95 7.17
N ASP A 158 27.60 13.17 8.02
CA ASP A 158 28.20 11.96 8.60
C ASP A 158 28.23 10.83 7.57
N ILE A 159 27.24 10.81 6.66
CA ILE A 159 27.12 9.85 5.58
C ILE A 159 26.73 10.58 4.31
N VAL A 160 27.43 10.30 3.21
CA VAL A 160 27.12 10.84 1.90
C VAL A 160 26.71 9.70 0.97
N LEU A 161 25.48 9.79 0.48
CA LEU A 161 24.95 8.96 -0.60
C LEU A 161 25.20 9.73 -1.90
N GLU A 162 26.36 9.53 -2.50
CA GLU A 162 26.78 10.29 -3.67
C GLU A 162 26.14 9.73 -4.94
N LEU A 163 25.20 10.51 -5.49
CA LEU A 163 24.54 10.17 -6.75
C LEU A 163 25.50 10.29 -7.93
N PRO A 164 25.53 9.31 -8.83
CA PRO A 164 26.34 9.38 -10.03
C PRO A 164 25.88 10.55 -10.91
N ARG A 165 26.82 11.18 -11.62
CA ARG A 165 26.51 12.25 -12.57
C ARG A 165 25.87 11.64 -13.81
N ALA A 166 24.61 11.96 -14.03
CA ALA A 166 23.84 11.56 -15.19
C ALA A 166 23.38 12.79 -15.98
N LYS A 167 23.12 12.61 -17.26
CA LYS A 167 22.62 13.67 -18.13
C LYS A 167 21.16 13.94 -17.83
N GLU A 168 20.81 15.21 -17.63
CA GLU A 168 19.40 15.62 -17.54
C GLU A 168 18.68 15.44 -18.88
N ALA A 169 17.41 15.04 -18.83
CA ALA A 169 16.59 14.90 -20.04
C ALA A 169 16.23 16.27 -20.66
N CYS A 170 16.32 17.35 -19.87
CA CYS A 170 16.17 18.71 -20.37
C CYS A 170 17.23 19.02 -21.46
N PRO A 171 16.82 19.46 -22.67
CA PRO A 171 17.76 19.75 -23.76
C PRO A 171 18.84 20.76 -23.41
N HIS A 172 18.55 21.65 -22.45
CA HIS A 172 19.48 22.69 -21.98
C HIS A 172 20.24 22.27 -20.70
N GLY A 173 19.95 21.08 -20.14
CA GLY A 173 20.56 20.62 -18.89
C GLY A 173 20.16 21.43 -17.65
N LEU A 174 19.12 22.28 -17.74
CA LEU A 174 18.74 23.21 -16.66
C LEU A 174 17.64 22.70 -15.75
N ALA A 175 16.64 22.00 -16.33
CA ALA A 175 15.54 21.48 -15.55
C ALA A 175 15.94 20.10 -14.95
N PRO A 176 15.89 19.95 -13.62
CA PRO A 176 16.12 18.64 -12.98
C PRO A 176 15.05 17.63 -13.41
N THR A 177 15.49 16.52 -13.94
CA THR A 177 14.68 15.37 -14.40
C THR A 177 15.33 14.09 -13.93
N THR A 178 16.37 13.59 -14.61
CA THR A 178 17.12 12.40 -14.25
C THR A 178 17.67 12.47 -12.83
N SER A 179 18.21 13.61 -12.41
CA SER A 179 18.71 13.81 -11.04
C SER A 179 17.63 13.62 -9.99
N THR A 180 16.42 14.15 -10.22
CA THR A 180 15.31 14.02 -9.27
C THR A 180 14.70 12.63 -9.29
N THR A 181 14.69 11.93 -10.43
CA THR A 181 14.28 10.52 -10.54
C THR A 181 15.23 9.62 -9.75
N MET A 182 16.55 9.84 -9.82
CA MET A 182 17.51 9.11 -9.00
C MET A 182 17.36 9.41 -7.50
N GLN A 183 17.12 10.67 -7.09
CA GLN A 183 16.86 11.01 -5.69
C GLN A 183 15.63 10.29 -5.16
N LEU A 184 14.56 10.26 -5.96
CA LEU A 184 13.31 9.57 -5.60
C LEU A 184 13.54 8.07 -5.44
N ALA A 185 14.16 7.43 -6.42
CA ALA A 185 14.44 5.99 -6.39
C ALA A 185 15.33 5.59 -5.20
N LEU A 186 16.38 6.38 -4.91
CA LEU A 186 17.25 6.12 -3.76
C LEU A 186 16.50 6.27 -2.43
N GLY A 187 15.62 7.25 -2.33
CA GLY A 187 14.75 7.44 -1.17
C GLY A 187 13.79 6.25 -0.95
N ASP A 188 13.24 5.71 -2.02
CA ASP A 188 12.40 4.50 -1.97
C ASP A 188 13.23 3.26 -1.57
N CYS A 189 14.46 3.13 -2.09
CA CYS A 189 15.38 2.07 -1.67
C CYS A 189 15.68 2.14 -0.15
N LEU A 190 15.91 3.32 0.41
CA LEU A 190 16.10 3.50 1.86
C LEU A 190 14.84 3.10 2.64
N ALA A 191 13.66 3.52 2.19
CA ALA A 191 12.40 3.20 2.86
C ALA A 191 12.10 1.71 2.87
N ILE A 192 12.31 1.02 1.75
CA ILE A 192 12.10 -0.43 1.64
C ILE A 192 13.14 -1.20 2.45
N ALA A 193 14.41 -0.81 2.40
CA ALA A 193 15.46 -1.44 3.21
C ALA A 193 15.16 -1.32 4.72
N LEU A 194 14.64 -0.19 5.18
CA LEU A 194 14.22 0.01 6.58
C LEU A 194 13.00 -0.84 6.93
N LEU A 195 12.02 -0.94 6.04
CA LEU A 195 10.83 -1.78 6.20
C LEU A 195 11.22 -3.25 6.37
N GLU A 196 12.09 -3.77 5.48
CA GLU A 196 12.57 -5.15 5.53
C GLU A 196 13.39 -5.42 6.79
N ALA A 197 14.30 -4.51 7.14
CA ALA A 197 15.14 -4.62 8.34
C ALA A 197 14.35 -4.60 9.65
N ARG A 198 13.13 -4.01 9.67
CA ARG A 198 12.23 -3.97 10.81
C ARG A 198 11.30 -5.19 10.88
N GLY A 199 11.12 -5.93 9.78
CA GLY A 199 10.12 -6.98 9.67
C GLY A 199 8.68 -6.45 9.69
N PHE A 200 8.48 -5.29 9.07
CA PHE A 200 7.18 -4.61 8.98
C PHE A 200 6.12 -5.50 8.30
N THR A 201 4.99 -5.67 8.94
CA THR A 201 3.94 -6.60 8.52
C THR A 201 2.81 -5.93 7.73
N PRO A 202 2.06 -6.68 6.90
CA PRO A 202 0.84 -6.16 6.27
C PRO A 202 -0.19 -5.63 7.28
N GLN A 203 -0.22 -6.17 8.51
CA GLN A 203 -1.08 -5.71 9.58
C GLN A 203 -0.74 -4.30 10.04
N GLU A 204 0.55 -4.02 10.22
CA GLU A 204 1.04 -2.68 10.56
C GLU A 204 0.76 -1.69 9.42
N PHE A 205 0.91 -2.14 8.16
CA PHE A 205 0.58 -1.33 6.98
C PHE A 205 -0.90 -0.92 6.97
N LYS A 206 -1.82 -1.85 7.29
CA LYS A 206 -3.26 -1.57 7.44
C LYS A 206 -3.54 -0.51 8.49
N ALA A 207 -2.81 -0.54 9.63
CA ALA A 207 -2.98 0.45 10.71
C ALA A 207 -2.68 1.88 10.24
N PHE A 208 -1.72 2.06 9.32
CA PHE A 208 -1.37 3.37 8.76
C PHE A 208 -2.24 3.79 7.56
N HIS A 209 -3.00 2.87 6.96
CA HIS A 209 -3.84 3.11 5.77
C HIS A 209 -5.30 2.68 5.98
N PRO A 210 -6.00 3.18 7.00
CA PRO A 210 -7.33 2.68 7.37
C PRO A 210 -8.42 2.97 6.33
N GLY A 211 -8.26 3.99 5.50
CA GLY A 211 -9.30 4.51 4.60
C GLY A 211 -9.09 4.24 3.11
N GLY A 212 -8.00 3.58 2.69
CA GLY A 212 -7.70 3.36 1.27
C GLY A 212 -8.15 1.99 0.76
N SER A 213 -8.25 1.82 -0.57
CA SER A 213 -8.46 0.52 -1.22
C SER A 213 -7.44 -0.53 -0.77
N LEU A 214 -6.21 -0.09 -0.53
CA LEU A 214 -5.13 -0.92 -0.02
C LEU A 214 -5.39 -1.42 1.42
N GLY A 215 -5.97 -0.58 2.30
CA GLY A 215 -6.41 -0.98 3.64
C GLY A 215 -7.60 -1.94 3.61
N ALA A 216 -8.49 -1.77 2.63
CA ALA A 216 -9.64 -2.66 2.43
C ALA A 216 -9.20 -4.06 1.96
N SER A 217 -8.20 -4.16 1.06
CA SER A 217 -7.66 -5.43 0.58
C SER A 217 -6.92 -6.24 1.67
N LEU A 218 -6.50 -5.59 2.75
CA LEU A 218 -5.83 -6.21 3.91
C LEU A 218 -6.78 -6.55 5.06
N LYS A 219 -8.11 -6.45 4.88
CA LYS A 219 -9.08 -6.93 5.86
C LYS A 219 -9.03 -8.45 5.96
N TYR A 220 -9.21 -8.96 7.17
CA TYR A 220 -9.37 -10.38 7.42
C TYR A 220 -10.86 -10.77 7.42
N VAL A 221 -11.13 -12.04 7.22
CA VAL A 221 -12.47 -12.61 7.34
C VAL A 221 -13.07 -12.27 8.69
N ALA A 222 -12.30 -12.32 9.78
CA ALA A 222 -12.72 -11.94 11.12
C ALA A 222 -13.27 -10.51 11.24
N ASP A 223 -12.79 -9.57 10.39
CA ASP A 223 -13.20 -8.16 10.42
C ASP A 223 -14.57 -7.92 9.77
N VAL A 224 -15.06 -8.88 8.95
CA VAL A 224 -16.26 -8.72 8.11
C VAL A 224 -17.31 -9.81 8.33
N MET A 225 -16.97 -10.90 9.02
CA MET A 225 -17.88 -12.04 9.25
C MET A 225 -19.02 -11.69 10.22
N HIS A 226 -20.18 -12.30 10.00
CA HIS A 226 -21.25 -12.31 10.99
C HIS A 226 -20.98 -13.40 12.02
N THR A 227 -21.23 -13.10 13.29
CA THR A 227 -20.98 -14.00 14.44
C THR A 227 -22.19 -14.15 15.33
N GLY A 228 -22.15 -15.08 16.28
CA GLY A 228 -23.17 -15.28 17.29
C GLY A 228 -24.56 -15.56 16.70
N GLU A 229 -25.57 -14.84 17.17
CA GLU A 229 -26.95 -15.04 16.74
C GLU A 229 -27.21 -14.73 15.24
N ARG A 230 -26.29 -14.04 14.57
CA ARG A 230 -26.43 -13.78 13.13
C ARG A 230 -26.07 -14.99 12.26
N MET A 231 -25.43 -16.00 12.83
CA MET A 231 -25.10 -17.22 12.08
C MET A 231 -26.34 -18.06 11.83
N PRO A 232 -26.59 -18.48 10.59
CA PRO A 232 -27.68 -19.42 10.25
C PRO A 232 -27.23 -20.84 10.55
N ILE A 233 -27.55 -21.35 11.72
CA ILE A 233 -27.14 -22.70 12.21
C ILE A 233 -28.35 -23.49 12.58
N ALA A 234 -28.36 -24.80 12.23
CA ALA A 234 -29.27 -25.81 12.67
C ALA A 234 -28.53 -27.11 13.03
N ARG A 235 -29.17 -28.00 13.76
CA ARG A 235 -28.63 -29.35 14.09
C ARG A 235 -28.93 -30.33 12.96
N ASP A 236 -28.11 -31.34 12.84
CA ASP A 236 -28.31 -32.47 11.90
C ASP A 236 -29.60 -33.24 12.14
N THR A 237 -30.17 -33.17 13.35
CA THR A 237 -31.41 -33.78 13.77
C THR A 237 -32.67 -32.94 13.55
N ASP A 238 -32.51 -31.63 13.27
CA ASP A 238 -33.63 -30.70 13.15
C ASP A 238 -34.44 -30.97 11.88
N GLN A 239 -35.75 -30.67 11.93
CA GLN A 239 -36.61 -30.77 10.77
C GLN A 239 -36.41 -29.58 9.81
N MET A 240 -36.62 -29.81 8.54
CA MET A 240 -36.50 -28.79 7.53
C MET A 240 -37.51 -27.63 7.70
N SER A 241 -38.68 -27.90 8.35
CA SER A 241 -39.63 -26.84 8.74
C SER A 241 -38.96 -25.76 9.57
N ASP A 242 -38.24 -26.10 10.62
CA ASP A 242 -37.59 -25.16 11.54
C ASP A 242 -36.32 -24.58 10.92
N ALA A 243 -35.59 -25.39 10.16
CA ALA A 243 -34.42 -25.00 9.42
C ALA A 243 -34.71 -23.89 8.39
N LEU A 244 -35.84 -24.00 7.67
CA LEU A 244 -36.30 -22.99 6.71
C LEU A 244 -36.66 -21.67 7.36
N VAL A 245 -37.30 -21.69 8.54
CA VAL A 245 -37.58 -20.48 9.33
C VAL A 245 -36.27 -19.77 9.69
N THR A 246 -35.29 -20.53 10.21
CA THR A 246 -33.97 -19.98 10.56
C THR A 246 -33.27 -19.39 9.33
N MET A 247 -33.26 -20.11 8.20
CA MET A 247 -32.63 -19.67 6.96
C MET A 247 -33.24 -18.37 6.44
N THR A 248 -34.57 -18.25 6.49
CA THR A 248 -35.31 -17.05 6.07
C THR A 248 -35.01 -15.88 6.99
N GLN A 249 -35.02 -16.07 8.30
CA GLN A 249 -34.75 -15.02 9.28
C GLN A 249 -33.33 -14.44 9.15
N LYS A 250 -32.35 -15.28 8.85
CA LYS A 250 -30.94 -14.84 8.74
C LYS A 250 -30.58 -14.25 7.36
N SER A 251 -31.39 -14.50 6.33
CA SER A 251 -31.29 -13.88 4.97
C SER A 251 -29.93 -14.03 4.29
N LEU A 252 -29.20 -15.12 4.55
CA LEU A 252 -27.88 -15.39 3.94
C LEU A 252 -27.91 -16.49 2.86
N GLY A 253 -29.11 -16.98 2.49
CA GLY A 253 -29.31 -18.00 1.44
C GLY A 253 -28.70 -19.37 1.74
N CYS A 254 -28.28 -19.61 2.98
CA CYS A 254 -27.72 -20.89 3.43
C CYS A 254 -27.89 -21.11 4.93
N LEU A 255 -27.72 -22.39 5.35
CA LEU A 255 -27.80 -22.83 6.72
C LEU A 255 -26.67 -23.81 7.01
N GLY A 256 -25.85 -23.57 8.03
CA GLY A 256 -24.83 -24.49 8.51
C GLY A 256 -25.43 -25.58 9.38
N ILE A 257 -25.09 -26.83 9.11
CA ILE A 257 -25.56 -27.95 9.89
C ILE A 257 -24.44 -28.42 10.80
N VAL A 258 -24.77 -28.50 12.09
CA VAL A 258 -23.82 -28.92 13.12
C VAL A 258 -24.26 -30.25 13.78
N ASP A 259 -23.26 -31.07 14.16
CA ASP A 259 -23.48 -32.30 14.95
C ASP A 259 -23.72 -31.98 16.43
N ALA A 260 -23.95 -33.03 17.22
CA ALA A 260 -24.16 -32.96 18.67
C ALA A 260 -22.95 -32.36 19.44
N LYS A 261 -21.74 -32.35 18.82
CA LYS A 261 -20.52 -31.73 19.37
C LYS A 261 -20.33 -30.28 18.91
N GLY A 262 -21.26 -29.76 18.12
CA GLY A 262 -21.21 -28.42 17.56
C GLY A 262 -20.22 -28.25 16.40
N LYS A 263 -19.77 -29.34 15.76
CA LYS A 263 -18.93 -29.31 14.57
C LYS A 263 -19.78 -29.12 13.33
N LEU A 264 -19.30 -28.30 12.38
CA LEU A 264 -19.94 -28.11 11.09
C LEU A 264 -19.79 -29.38 10.24
N VAL A 265 -20.89 -30.04 9.93
CA VAL A 265 -20.92 -31.31 9.18
C VAL A 265 -21.55 -31.17 7.80
N GLY A 266 -22.30 -30.09 7.56
CA GLY A 266 -22.96 -29.85 6.29
C GLY A 266 -23.42 -28.40 6.10
N ILE A 267 -23.97 -28.14 4.93
CA ILE A 267 -24.63 -26.88 4.58
C ILE A 267 -25.90 -27.19 3.79
N VAL A 268 -26.97 -26.46 4.05
CA VAL A 268 -28.16 -26.43 3.21
C VAL A 268 -28.21 -25.05 2.52
N THR A 269 -28.37 -25.04 1.23
CA THR A 269 -28.44 -23.81 0.41
C THR A 269 -29.75 -23.77 -0.37
N ASP A 270 -30.10 -22.61 -0.95
CA ASP A 270 -31.26 -22.49 -1.87
C ASP A 270 -31.17 -23.49 -3.03
N GLY A 271 -29.95 -23.86 -3.44
CA GLY A 271 -29.72 -24.90 -4.44
C GLY A 271 -30.12 -26.30 -3.97
N ASP A 272 -29.80 -26.60 -2.69
CA ASP A 272 -30.21 -27.88 -2.09
C ASP A 272 -31.73 -27.97 -1.95
N LEU A 273 -32.37 -26.88 -1.52
CA LEU A 273 -33.84 -26.81 -1.43
C LEU A 273 -34.49 -27.08 -2.78
N ARG A 274 -34.01 -26.44 -3.86
CA ARG A 274 -34.53 -26.65 -5.22
C ARG A 274 -34.36 -28.09 -5.72
N ARG A 275 -33.23 -28.71 -5.41
CA ARG A 275 -32.97 -30.12 -5.78
C ARG A 275 -33.88 -31.13 -5.08
N HIS A 276 -34.28 -30.79 -3.87
CA HIS A 276 -35.13 -31.67 -3.04
C HIS A 276 -36.58 -31.17 -2.94
N MET A 277 -36.97 -30.18 -3.76
CA MET A 277 -38.31 -29.64 -3.76
C MET A 277 -39.33 -30.71 -4.21
N GLY A 278 -40.16 -31.18 -3.30
CA GLY A 278 -41.18 -32.17 -3.50
C GLY A 278 -42.08 -32.31 -2.28
N GLU A 279 -43.11 -33.18 -2.38
CA GLU A 279 -43.98 -33.50 -1.27
C GLU A 279 -43.13 -34.05 -0.11
N ASN A 280 -43.22 -33.45 1.08
CA ASN A 280 -42.52 -33.82 2.32
C ASN A 280 -41.16 -33.21 2.62
N LEU A 281 -40.66 -32.21 1.85
CA LEU A 281 -39.39 -31.56 2.21
C LEU A 281 -39.37 -31.07 3.67
N ILE A 282 -40.46 -30.45 4.13
CA ILE A 282 -40.58 -29.87 5.48
C ILE A 282 -40.53 -30.91 6.61
N LEU A 283 -40.85 -32.18 6.32
CA LEU A 283 -40.83 -33.28 7.26
C LEU A 283 -39.47 -34.02 7.30
N ARG A 284 -38.57 -33.75 6.36
CA ARG A 284 -37.26 -34.37 6.32
C ARG A 284 -36.32 -33.72 7.32
N ARG A 285 -35.29 -34.47 7.73
CA ARG A 285 -34.24 -33.93 8.59
C ARG A 285 -33.20 -33.14 7.76
N THR A 286 -32.57 -32.19 8.38
CA THR A 286 -31.48 -31.39 7.74
C THR A 286 -30.36 -32.30 7.24
N VAL A 287 -30.00 -33.36 7.93
CA VAL A 287 -28.97 -34.36 7.55
C VAL A 287 -29.26 -35.04 6.23
N ASP A 288 -30.55 -35.18 5.85
CA ASP A 288 -30.99 -35.86 4.61
C ASP A 288 -30.92 -34.94 3.38
N ILE A 289 -30.87 -33.63 3.62
CA ILE A 289 -30.91 -32.56 2.57
C ILE A 289 -29.55 -31.90 2.38
N MET A 290 -28.75 -31.86 3.45
CA MET A 290 -27.50 -31.07 3.45
C MET A 290 -26.47 -31.59 2.44
N THR A 291 -25.71 -30.67 1.85
CA THR A 291 -24.42 -30.95 1.21
C THR A 291 -23.36 -31.13 2.29
N ARG A 292 -22.70 -32.30 2.32
CA ARG A 292 -21.67 -32.64 3.31
C ARG A 292 -20.34 -31.93 2.96
N SER A 293 -19.49 -31.78 3.99
CA SER A 293 -18.14 -31.20 3.85
C SER A 293 -18.12 -29.82 3.13
N PRO A 294 -18.86 -28.84 3.68
CA PRO A 294 -18.93 -27.52 3.07
C PRO A 294 -17.55 -26.87 2.98
N LYS A 295 -17.36 -26.02 1.98
CA LYS A 295 -16.16 -25.17 1.91
C LYS A 295 -16.18 -24.17 3.06
N THR A 296 -15.04 -24.01 3.71
CA THR A 296 -14.89 -23.16 4.90
C THR A 296 -13.62 -22.33 4.80
N VAL A 297 -13.55 -21.28 5.61
CA VAL A 297 -12.37 -20.41 5.75
C VAL A 297 -12.01 -20.25 7.22
N LYS A 298 -10.81 -19.76 7.51
CA LYS A 298 -10.37 -19.41 8.87
C LYS A 298 -10.55 -17.92 9.12
N PRO A 299 -10.75 -17.46 10.38
CA PRO A 299 -10.87 -16.03 10.72
C PRO A 299 -9.67 -15.20 10.24
N GLY A 300 -8.45 -15.75 10.32
CA GLY A 300 -7.22 -15.10 9.90
C GLY A 300 -6.92 -15.13 8.39
N MET A 301 -7.84 -15.63 7.55
CA MET A 301 -7.71 -15.54 6.10
C MET A 301 -7.99 -14.12 5.63
N LEU A 302 -7.26 -13.64 4.62
CA LEU A 302 -7.57 -12.35 3.99
C LEU A 302 -8.96 -12.39 3.35
N ALA A 303 -9.71 -11.31 3.49
CA ALA A 303 -11.05 -11.17 2.92
C ALA A 303 -11.03 -11.25 1.39
N SER A 304 -9.95 -10.76 0.74
CA SER A 304 -9.72 -10.91 -0.70
C SER A 304 -9.57 -12.37 -1.12
N ALA A 305 -8.82 -13.17 -0.38
CA ALA A 305 -8.68 -14.60 -0.66
C ALA A 305 -9.99 -15.36 -0.44
N ALA A 306 -10.81 -14.95 0.55
CA ALA A 306 -12.15 -15.51 0.74
C ALA A 306 -13.08 -15.17 -0.43
N LEU A 307 -13.02 -13.94 -0.97
CA LEU A 307 -13.77 -13.53 -2.14
C LEU A 307 -13.36 -14.31 -3.39
N GLU A 308 -12.07 -14.53 -3.59
CA GLU A 308 -11.55 -15.37 -4.68
C GLU A 308 -12.07 -16.80 -4.56
N GLN A 309 -12.05 -17.39 -3.36
CA GLN A 309 -12.59 -18.73 -3.11
C GLN A 309 -14.10 -18.82 -3.37
N ILE A 310 -14.88 -17.79 -3.01
CA ILE A 310 -16.31 -17.66 -3.31
C ILE A 310 -16.52 -17.69 -4.83
N ASN A 311 -15.81 -16.85 -5.57
CA ASN A 311 -15.92 -16.74 -7.02
C ASN A 311 -15.50 -18.03 -7.74
N ALA A 312 -14.34 -18.57 -7.42
CA ALA A 312 -13.83 -19.81 -7.99
C ALA A 312 -14.77 -21.02 -7.72
N SER A 313 -15.45 -21.00 -6.57
CA SER A 313 -16.38 -22.06 -6.18
C SER A 313 -17.81 -21.84 -6.64
N ARG A 314 -18.13 -20.66 -7.21
CA ARG A 314 -19.48 -20.23 -7.62
C ARG A 314 -20.50 -20.38 -6.49
N ILE A 315 -20.13 -19.95 -5.27
CA ILE A 315 -20.96 -19.92 -4.07
C ILE A 315 -21.15 -18.48 -3.60
N THR A 316 -22.05 -18.24 -2.67
CA THR A 316 -22.36 -16.89 -2.16
C THR A 316 -21.89 -16.65 -0.73
N ALA A 317 -21.64 -17.71 0.04
CA ALA A 317 -21.22 -17.61 1.42
C ALA A 317 -20.23 -18.70 1.81
N LEU A 318 -19.42 -18.41 2.83
CA LEU A 318 -18.49 -19.36 3.44
C LEU A 318 -18.64 -19.33 4.95
N PHE A 319 -18.78 -20.51 5.58
CA PHE A 319 -18.66 -20.61 7.02
C PHE A 319 -17.22 -20.42 7.45
N VAL A 320 -17.03 -19.64 8.51
CA VAL A 320 -15.74 -19.43 9.17
C VAL A 320 -15.62 -20.42 10.30
N VAL A 321 -14.57 -21.24 10.29
CA VAL A 321 -14.45 -22.39 11.18
C VAL A 321 -13.14 -22.35 11.95
N GLU A 322 -13.22 -22.59 13.27
CA GLU A 322 -12.09 -22.86 14.14
C GLU A 322 -12.27 -24.22 14.84
N ARG A 323 -11.23 -25.05 14.79
CA ARG A 323 -11.26 -26.40 15.42
C ARG A 323 -12.48 -27.24 15.04
N GLY A 324 -12.99 -27.06 13.80
CA GLY A 324 -14.16 -27.75 13.27
C GLY A 324 -15.50 -27.15 13.66
N LYS A 325 -15.56 -26.10 14.50
CA LYS A 325 -16.78 -25.41 14.90
C LYS A 325 -16.98 -24.13 14.13
N PRO A 326 -18.22 -23.82 13.69
CA PRO A 326 -18.50 -22.52 13.04
C PRO A 326 -18.39 -21.40 14.08
N VAL A 327 -17.56 -20.40 13.79
CA VAL A 327 -17.37 -19.19 14.61
C VAL A 327 -17.90 -17.95 13.90
N GLY A 328 -18.23 -18.06 12.61
CA GLY A 328 -18.80 -16.99 11.82
C GLY A 328 -19.25 -17.47 10.44
N ILE A 329 -19.81 -16.54 9.68
CA ILE A 329 -20.15 -16.70 8.27
C ILE A 329 -19.84 -15.39 7.53
N VAL A 330 -19.31 -15.47 6.32
CA VAL A 330 -19.07 -14.33 5.44
C VAL A 330 -19.84 -14.52 4.13
N HIS A 331 -20.58 -13.50 3.73
CA HIS A 331 -21.32 -13.47 2.47
C HIS A 331 -20.62 -12.58 1.45
N VAL A 332 -20.75 -12.89 0.17
CA VAL A 332 -20.12 -12.11 -0.93
C VAL A 332 -20.43 -10.61 -0.86
N HIS A 333 -21.66 -10.26 -0.52
CA HIS A 333 -22.05 -8.84 -0.39
C HIS A 333 -21.36 -8.11 0.75
N ASP A 334 -21.01 -8.81 1.84
CA ASP A 334 -20.26 -8.19 2.94
C ASP A 334 -18.82 -7.87 2.51
N LEU A 335 -18.19 -8.78 1.76
CA LEU A 335 -16.87 -8.57 1.19
C LEU A 335 -16.84 -7.42 0.19
N LEU A 336 -17.86 -7.33 -0.69
CA LEU A 336 -18.00 -6.22 -1.63
C LEU A 336 -18.22 -4.87 -0.92
N ARG A 337 -19.11 -4.81 0.08
CA ARG A 337 -19.32 -3.60 0.90
C ARG A 337 -18.08 -3.20 1.69
N ALA A 338 -17.26 -4.16 2.07
CA ALA A 338 -15.99 -3.90 2.74
C ALA A 338 -14.90 -3.32 1.81
N GLY A 339 -15.18 -3.21 0.50
CA GLY A 339 -14.24 -2.68 -0.49
C GLY A 339 -13.12 -3.68 -0.84
N VAL A 340 -13.38 -4.98 -0.74
CA VAL A 340 -12.39 -6.05 -0.95
C VAL A 340 -12.25 -6.41 -2.45
N ALA A 341 -13.12 -5.88 -3.31
CA ALA A 341 -13.11 -6.10 -4.77
C ALA A 341 -12.26 -5.09 -5.50
#